data_8e43b7009811d453a87c8f62103a141d
#
_entry.id   8e43b7009811d453a87c8f62103a141d
#
_cell.length_a   1.000
_cell.length_b   1.000
_cell.length_c   1.000
_cell.angle_alpha   90.00
_cell.angle_beta   90.00
_cell.angle_gamma   90.00
#
_symmetry.space_group_name_H-M   'P 1'
#
loop_
_entity.id
_entity.type
_entity.pdbx_description
1 polymer ?
#
loop_
_entity_poly.entity_id
_entity_poly.type
_entity_poly.pdbx_seq_one_letter_code
_entity_poly.pdbx_strand_id
1 'polypeptide(L)'
;MRIYFIGQKGIPAKSGGVEKHVEALATNLAKHGQEVFVYTRPHYTDRKLTEYQGVKLISRPSCPTKHLDAFTHTLVSVLDVLFRRADIVHFQAIGPASLLWIVKIFKPKARIVFTFHCQDYYHKKWGQLARLYLRLGEMIGCRLADEVI
;
A
#
# COMPACT_ATOMS: atom_id res chain seq x y z
N MET A 1 -15.85 -8.75 3.84
CA MET A 1 -15.44 -7.36 3.51
C MET A 1 -14.40 -7.40 2.39
N ARG A 2 -14.32 -6.34 1.58
CA ARG A 2 -13.30 -6.17 0.53
C ARG A 2 -12.19 -5.28 1.02
N ILE A 3 -11.00 -5.83 1.15
CA ILE A 3 -9.83 -5.18 1.74
C ILE A 3 -8.74 -5.04 0.70
N TYR A 4 -8.26 -3.82 0.48
CA TYR A 4 -7.23 -3.49 -0.51
C TYR A 4 -5.94 -3.02 0.18
N PHE A 5 -4.82 -3.67 -0.10
CA PHE A 5 -3.50 -3.29 0.39
C PHE A 5 -2.74 -2.50 -0.65
N ILE A 6 -2.23 -1.32 -0.27
CA ILE A 6 -1.50 -0.38 -1.13
C ILE A 6 -0.19 0.03 -0.44
N GLY A 7 0.91 0.08 -1.20
CA GLY A 7 2.19 0.64 -0.76
C GLY A 7 3.36 -0.35 -0.72
N GLN A 8 3.09 -1.63 -0.47
CA GLN A 8 4.07 -2.72 -0.57
C GLN A 8 4.50 -2.96 -2.02
N LYS A 9 5.58 -3.72 -2.21
CA LYS A 9 6.01 -4.13 -3.56
C LYS A 9 5.14 -5.24 -4.14
N GLY A 10 4.71 -6.19 -3.29
CA GLY A 10 3.87 -7.31 -3.68
C GLY A 10 4.06 -8.54 -2.79
N ILE A 11 3.28 -9.57 -3.08
CA ILE A 11 3.37 -10.91 -2.52
C ILE A 11 3.38 -11.95 -3.66
N PRO A 12 3.94 -13.17 -3.51
CA PRO A 12 4.65 -13.65 -2.31
C PRO A 12 5.91 -12.82 -2.00
N ALA A 13 6.23 -12.71 -0.71
CA ALA A 13 7.34 -11.90 -0.23
C ALA A 13 8.69 -12.51 -0.60
N LYS A 14 9.44 -11.85 -1.48
CA LYS A 14 10.82 -12.23 -1.84
C LYS A 14 11.84 -11.65 -0.86
N SER A 15 11.57 -10.43 -0.36
CA SER A 15 12.43 -9.69 0.57
C SER A 15 11.65 -8.54 1.19
N GLY A 16 12.11 -8.03 2.33
CA GLY A 16 11.53 -6.88 3.01
C GLY A 16 10.54 -7.25 4.12
N GLY A 17 10.57 -6.48 5.20
CA GLY A 17 9.69 -6.69 6.36
C GLY A 17 8.24 -6.32 6.05
N VAL A 18 8.03 -5.25 5.28
CA VAL A 18 6.69 -4.81 4.86
C VAL A 18 5.99 -5.87 4.03
N GLU A 19 6.68 -6.47 3.05
CA GLU A 19 6.13 -7.51 2.19
C GLU A 19 5.76 -8.77 2.98
N LYS A 20 6.63 -9.20 3.93
CA LYS A 20 6.34 -10.34 4.82
C LYS A 20 5.14 -10.07 5.73
N HIS A 21 5.05 -8.86 6.28
CA HIS A 21 3.92 -8.45 7.09
C HIS A 21 2.61 -8.47 6.29
N VAL A 22 2.62 -7.88 5.10
CA VAL A 22 1.44 -7.85 4.23
C VAL A 22 1.03 -9.26 3.80
N GLU A 23 1.99 -10.12 3.43
CA GLU A 23 1.70 -11.51 3.08
C GLU A 23 1.01 -12.25 4.24
N ALA A 24 1.60 -12.19 5.44
CA ALA A 24 1.04 -12.86 6.61
C ALA A 24 -0.36 -12.33 6.96
N LEU A 25 -0.56 -11.01 6.94
CA LEU A 25 -1.84 -10.40 7.27
C LEU A 25 -2.90 -10.68 6.19
N ALA A 26 -2.56 -10.49 4.91
CA ALA A 26 -3.48 -10.67 3.79
C ALA A 26 -3.96 -12.12 3.66
N THR A 27 -3.02 -13.09 3.75
CA THR A 27 -3.38 -14.51 3.67
C THR A 27 -4.20 -14.96 4.88
N ASN A 28 -3.92 -14.41 6.05
CA ASN A 28 -4.71 -14.72 7.26
C ASN A 28 -6.14 -14.17 7.16
N LEU A 29 -6.31 -12.93 6.69
CA LEU A 29 -7.62 -12.34 6.44
C LEU A 29 -8.41 -13.12 5.39
N ALA A 30 -7.75 -13.58 4.32
CA ALA A 30 -8.39 -14.42 3.30
C ALA A 30 -8.86 -15.77 3.89
N LYS A 31 -8.05 -16.42 4.73
CA LYS A 31 -8.45 -17.65 5.45
C LYS A 31 -9.67 -17.43 6.35
N HIS A 32 -9.87 -16.21 6.88
CA HIS A 32 -11.05 -15.84 7.67
C HIS A 32 -12.22 -15.32 6.82
N GLY A 33 -12.25 -15.65 5.52
CA GLY A 33 -13.37 -15.37 4.63
C GLY A 33 -13.47 -13.92 4.15
N GLN A 34 -12.40 -13.11 4.28
CA GLN A 34 -12.36 -11.78 3.72
C GLN A 34 -11.94 -11.82 2.24
N GLU A 35 -12.50 -10.97 1.41
CA GLU A 35 -12.08 -10.79 0.03
C GLU A 35 -10.92 -9.79 -0.01
N VAL A 36 -9.69 -10.33 -0.12
CA VAL A 36 -8.46 -9.54 0.02
C VAL A 36 -7.79 -9.32 -1.32
N PHE A 37 -7.38 -8.09 -1.56
CA PHE A 37 -6.68 -7.65 -2.76
C PHE A 37 -5.35 -6.99 -2.38
N VAL A 38 -4.27 -7.37 -3.08
CA VAL A 38 -2.94 -6.77 -2.88
C VAL A 38 -2.46 -6.20 -4.21
N TYR A 39 -2.17 -4.89 -4.23
CA TYR A 39 -1.53 -4.26 -5.38
C TYR A 39 -0.07 -4.66 -5.46
N THR A 40 0.40 -5.05 -6.65
CA THR A 40 1.75 -5.56 -6.86
C THR A 40 2.47 -4.82 -7.97
N ARG A 41 3.79 -4.66 -7.81
CA ARG A 41 4.68 -4.09 -8.83
C ARG A 41 5.14 -5.17 -9.79
N PRO A 42 5.11 -4.92 -11.12
CA PRO A 42 5.43 -5.94 -12.12
C PRO A 42 6.85 -6.51 -12.08
N HIS A 43 7.82 -5.72 -11.57
CA HIS A 43 9.20 -6.14 -11.40
C HIS A 43 9.45 -6.91 -10.09
N TYR A 44 8.47 -6.97 -9.20
CA TYR A 44 8.55 -7.72 -7.94
C TYR A 44 7.73 -9.02 -7.98
N THR A 45 6.49 -8.94 -8.41
CA THR A 45 5.58 -10.10 -8.55
C THR A 45 5.30 -10.36 -10.03
N ASP A 46 5.31 -11.62 -10.47
CA ASP A 46 4.97 -11.98 -11.83
C ASP A 46 3.54 -11.48 -12.16
N ARG A 47 3.40 -10.80 -13.30
CA ARG A 47 2.10 -10.29 -13.78
C ARG A 47 1.08 -11.39 -14.07
N LYS A 48 1.55 -12.61 -14.34
CA LYS A 48 0.70 -13.78 -14.61
C LYS A 48 0.11 -14.34 -13.31
N LEU A 49 0.71 -14.05 -12.17
CA LEU A 49 0.21 -14.49 -10.88
C LEU A 49 -0.95 -13.57 -10.45
N THR A 50 -2.16 -14.03 -10.58
CA THR A 50 -3.38 -13.28 -10.26
C THR A 50 -3.94 -13.59 -8.88
N GLU A 51 -3.49 -14.68 -8.25
CA GLU A 51 -3.91 -15.10 -6.91
C GLU A 51 -2.78 -15.80 -6.18
N TYR A 52 -2.73 -15.61 -4.86
CA TYR A 52 -1.78 -16.28 -3.97
C TYR A 52 -2.45 -16.57 -2.61
N GLN A 53 -2.59 -17.84 -2.23
CA GLN A 53 -3.19 -18.29 -0.97
C GLN A 53 -4.53 -17.61 -0.63
N GLY A 54 -5.43 -17.50 -1.62
CA GLY A 54 -6.75 -16.88 -1.46
C GLY A 54 -6.74 -15.34 -1.56
N VAL A 55 -5.59 -14.72 -1.75
CA VAL A 55 -5.44 -13.28 -1.94
C VAL A 55 -5.36 -12.96 -3.43
N LYS A 56 -6.22 -12.07 -3.91
CA LYS A 56 -6.23 -11.59 -5.29
C LYS A 56 -5.14 -10.55 -5.51
N LEU A 57 -4.33 -10.72 -6.56
CA LEU A 57 -3.20 -9.85 -6.89
C LEU A 57 -3.56 -8.92 -8.04
N ILE A 58 -3.32 -7.62 -7.85
CA ILE A 58 -3.59 -6.59 -8.86
C ILE A 58 -2.26 -5.97 -9.27
N SER A 59 -1.72 -6.40 -10.40
CA SER A 59 -0.51 -5.79 -10.95
C SER A 59 -0.81 -4.42 -11.54
N ARG A 60 -0.07 -3.39 -11.09
CA ARG A 60 -0.14 -2.02 -11.63
C ARG A 60 1.24 -1.51 -11.97
N PRO A 61 1.37 -0.73 -13.07
CA PRO A 61 2.66 -0.20 -13.50
C PRO A 61 3.24 0.75 -12.46
N SER A 62 4.57 0.83 -12.46
CA SER A 62 5.33 1.83 -11.71
C SER A 62 6.55 2.26 -12.53
N CYS A 63 7.10 3.43 -12.21
CA CYS A 63 8.37 3.88 -12.77
C CYS A 63 9.50 3.27 -11.94
N PRO A 64 10.27 2.29 -12.46
CA PRO A 64 11.21 1.48 -11.67
C PRO A 64 12.49 2.24 -11.32
N THR A 65 12.38 3.45 -10.77
CA THR A 65 13.48 4.26 -10.29
C THR A 65 13.50 4.29 -8.76
N LYS A 66 14.67 4.55 -8.18
CA LYS A 66 14.88 4.55 -6.73
C LYS A 66 13.88 5.41 -5.94
N HIS A 67 13.43 6.53 -6.51
CA HIS A 67 12.59 7.51 -5.82
C HIS A 67 11.12 7.51 -6.27
N LEU A 68 10.85 7.17 -7.53
CA LEU A 68 9.52 7.28 -8.11
C LEU A 68 8.73 5.96 -8.08
N ASP A 69 9.39 4.82 -7.89
CA ASP A 69 8.75 3.52 -7.96
C ASP A 69 7.59 3.38 -6.95
N ALA A 70 7.87 3.70 -5.68
CA ALA A 70 6.84 3.64 -4.64
C ALA A 70 5.72 4.67 -4.87
N PHE A 71 6.08 5.90 -5.24
CA PHE A 71 5.11 6.97 -5.46
C PHE A 71 4.18 6.69 -6.64
N THR A 72 4.75 6.38 -7.81
CA THR A 72 3.96 6.15 -9.04
C THR A 72 3.08 4.91 -8.92
N HIS A 73 3.60 3.82 -8.32
CA HIS A 73 2.80 2.63 -8.05
C HIS A 73 1.63 2.94 -7.11
N THR A 74 1.88 3.69 -6.03
CA THR A 74 0.83 4.07 -5.09
C THR A 74 -0.22 4.95 -5.76
N LEU A 75 0.19 5.93 -6.56
CA LEU A 75 -0.73 6.82 -7.27
C LEU A 75 -1.66 6.02 -8.21
N VAL A 76 -1.08 5.14 -9.04
CA VAL A 76 -1.88 4.30 -9.95
C VAL A 76 -2.81 3.35 -9.17
N SER A 77 -2.35 2.78 -8.07
CA SER A 77 -3.16 1.90 -7.21
C SER A 77 -4.29 2.65 -6.53
N VAL A 78 -4.04 3.88 -6.06
CA VAL A 78 -5.07 4.76 -5.48
C VAL A 78 -6.12 5.11 -6.53
N LEU A 79 -5.71 5.54 -7.72
CA LEU A 79 -6.66 5.84 -8.80
C LEU A 79 -7.49 4.62 -9.18
N ASP A 80 -6.89 3.44 -9.28
CA ASP A 80 -7.61 2.21 -9.59
C ASP A 80 -8.62 1.81 -8.49
N VAL A 81 -8.24 1.92 -7.21
CA VAL A 81 -9.15 1.56 -6.11
C VAL A 81 -10.37 2.48 -6.01
N LEU A 82 -10.29 3.72 -6.51
CA LEU A 82 -11.46 4.62 -6.53
C LEU A 82 -12.63 4.04 -7.34
N PHE A 83 -12.34 3.28 -8.40
CA PHE A 83 -13.36 2.66 -9.26
C PHE A 83 -13.79 1.27 -8.80
N ARG A 84 -13.22 0.75 -7.69
CA ARG A 84 -13.56 -0.56 -7.14
C ARG A 84 -14.46 -0.43 -5.93
N ARG A 85 -15.23 -1.47 -5.63
CA ARG A 85 -15.94 -1.56 -4.33
C ARG A 85 -14.92 -1.97 -3.27
N ALA A 86 -14.62 -1.08 -2.34
CA ALA A 86 -13.73 -1.33 -1.22
C ALA A 86 -14.43 -0.95 0.09
N ASP A 87 -14.35 -1.84 1.07
CA ASP A 87 -14.79 -1.57 2.44
C ASP A 87 -13.64 -1.01 3.27
N ILE A 88 -12.41 -1.51 3.01
CA ILE A 88 -11.19 -1.08 3.67
C ILE A 88 -10.10 -0.85 2.62
N VAL A 89 -9.37 0.27 2.74
CA VAL A 89 -8.13 0.54 2.01
C VAL A 89 -7.00 0.68 3.02
N HIS A 90 -6.04 -0.25 2.97
CA HIS A 90 -4.96 -0.37 3.93
C HIS A 90 -3.64 0.10 3.32
N PHE A 91 -3.16 1.24 3.78
CA PHE A 91 -1.90 1.83 3.34
C PHE A 91 -0.72 1.29 4.16
N GLN A 92 0.37 0.95 3.47
CA GLN A 92 1.58 0.41 4.06
C GLN A 92 2.73 1.41 3.92
N ALA A 93 3.31 1.82 5.06
CA ALA A 93 4.40 2.78 5.19
C ALA A 93 4.05 4.25 4.86
N ILE A 94 4.90 5.15 5.36
CA ILE A 94 4.68 6.61 5.34
C ILE A 94 4.71 7.23 3.94
N GLY A 95 5.52 6.69 3.01
CA GLY A 95 5.57 7.19 1.64
C GLY A 95 4.21 7.08 0.93
N PRO A 96 3.63 5.87 0.82
CA PRO A 96 2.29 5.64 0.29
C PRO A 96 1.18 6.39 1.02
N ALA A 97 1.28 6.57 2.33
CA ALA A 97 0.29 7.30 3.12
C ALA A 97 0.12 8.76 2.69
N SER A 98 1.11 9.36 2.01
CA SER A 98 1.01 10.72 1.46
C SER A 98 -0.16 10.91 0.48
N LEU A 99 -0.65 9.84 -0.14
CA LEU A 99 -1.76 9.86 -1.11
C LEU A 99 -3.10 9.37 -0.52
N LEU A 100 -3.13 9.02 0.75
CA LEU A 100 -4.30 8.51 1.46
C LEU A 100 -5.49 9.49 1.42
N TRP A 101 -5.23 10.80 1.47
CA TRP A 101 -6.24 11.85 1.42
C TRP A 101 -7.12 11.77 0.15
N ILE A 102 -6.59 11.27 -0.97
CA ILE A 102 -7.37 11.07 -2.20
C ILE A 102 -8.50 10.07 -1.93
N VAL A 103 -8.17 8.93 -1.31
CA VAL A 103 -9.19 7.92 -0.95
C VAL A 103 -10.18 8.50 0.06
N LYS A 104 -9.70 9.26 1.05
CA LYS A 104 -10.57 9.89 2.06
C LYS A 104 -11.62 10.81 1.45
N ILE A 105 -11.25 11.60 0.44
CA ILE A 105 -12.15 12.54 -0.23
C ILE A 105 -13.10 11.82 -1.21
N PHE A 106 -12.54 10.98 -2.09
CA PHE A 106 -13.30 10.41 -3.20
C PHE A 106 -14.00 9.09 -2.87
N LYS A 107 -13.68 8.49 -1.72
CA LYS A 107 -14.27 7.22 -1.26
C LYS A 107 -14.63 7.24 0.24
N PRO A 108 -15.46 8.19 0.67
CA PRO A 108 -15.71 8.46 2.11
C PRO A 108 -16.38 7.30 2.85
N LYS A 109 -16.95 6.31 2.14
CA LYS A 109 -17.55 5.12 2.75
C LYS A 109 -16.53 4.01 3.06
N ALA A 110 -15.33 4.04 2.45
CA ALA A 110 -14.29 3.08 2.74
C ALA A 110 -13.52 3.52 4.00
N ARG A 111 -13.28 2.58 4.91
CA ARG A 111 -12.39 2.82 6.05
C ARG A 111 -10.93 2.78 5.57
N ILE A 112 -10.14 3.69 6.10
CA ILE A 112 -8.72 3.80 5.78
C ILE A 112 -7.92 3.34 6.98
N VAL A 113 -7.12 2.30 6.77
CA VAL A 113 -6.15 1.79 7.75
C VAL A 113 -4.75 2.18 7.29
N PHE A 114 -3.92 2.60 8.19
CA PHE A 114 -2.52 2.93 7.93
C PHE A 114 -1.60 2.16 8.87
N THR A 115 -0.69 1.33 8.33
CA THR A 115 0.37 0.69 9.11
C THR A 115 1.65 1.51 9.01
N PHE A 116 2.09 1.99 10.17
CA PHE A 116 3.32 2.74 10.36
C PHE A 116 4.48 1.78 10.64
N HIS A 117 5.24 1.39 9.62
CA HIS A 117 6.31 0.42 9.79
C HIS A 117 7.59 1.00 10.41
N CYS A 118 8.03 2.16 9.91
CA CYS A 118 9.24 2.83 10.40
C CYS A 118 9.34 4.27 9.88
N GLN A 119 10.21 5.04 10.54
CA GLN A 119 10.53 6.40 10.15
C GLN A 119 11.63 6.43 9.06
N ASP A 120 11.25 6.05 7.84
CA ASP A 120 12.17 5.92 6.70
C ASP A 120 13.04 7.15 6.44
N TYR A 121 12.57 8.34 6.81
CA TYR A 121 13.29 9.60 6.58
C TYR A 121 14.61 9.73 7.37
N TYR A 122 14.86 8.90 8.37
CA TYR A 122 16.15 8.83 9.05
C TYR A 122 17.22 8.08 8.25
N HIS A 123 16.85 7.31 7.26
CA HIS A 123 17.83 6.62 6.43
C HIS A 123 18.67 7.60 5.60
N LYS A 124 20.00 7.40 5.60
CA LYS A 124 20.99 8.23 4.89
C LYS A 124 20.75 8.31 3.36
N LYS A 125 20.03 7.36 2.80
CA LYS A 125 19.71 7.30 1.35
C LYS A 125 18.79 8.41 0.85
N TRP A 126 18.10 9.13 1.77
CA TRP A 126 17.11 10.13 1.41
C TRP A 126 17.68 11.55 1.50
N GLY A 127 17.56 12.33 0.41
CA GLY A 127 17.82 13.75 0.40
C GLY A 127 16.76 14.56 1.16
N GLN A 128 17.01 15.85 1.36
CA GLN A 128 16.13 16.73 2.16
C GLN A 128 14.67 16.76 1.66
N LEU A 129 14.47 16.89 0.34
CA LEU A 129 13.10 16.89 -0.24
C LEU A 129 12.38 15.56 -0.02
N ALA A 130 13.07 14.43 -0.17
CA ALA A 130 12.47 13.12 0.08
C ALA A 130 12.11 12.93 1.56
N ARG A 131 12.95 13.44 2.48
CA ARG A 131 12.65 13.42 3.92
C ARG A 131 11.43 14.26 4.26
N LEU A 132 11.31 15.45 3.66
CA LEU A 132 10.13 16.31 3.84
C LEU A 132 8.86 15.62 3.34
N TYR A 133 8.92 15.00 2.16
CA TYR A 133 7.82 14.20 1.59
C TYR A 133 7.40 13.06 2.52
N LEU A 134 8.36 12.31 3.07
CA LEU A 134 8.07 11.20 3.99
C LEU A 134 7.45 11.66 5.30
N ARG A 135 7.92 12.79 5.86
CA ARG A 135 7.30 13.42 7.05
C ARG A 135 5.87 13.90 6.76
N LEU A 136 5.64 14.45 5.58
CA LEU A 136 4.29 14.82 5.15
C LEU A 136 3.38 13.58 5.07
N GLY A 137 3.88 12.47 4.52
CA GLY A 137 3.16 11.21 4.45
C GLY A 137 2.82 10.64 5.84
N GLU A 138 3.76 10.70 6.79
CA GLU A 138 3.52 10.35 8.19
C GLU A 138 2.40 11.21 8.80
N MET A 139 2.50 12.52 8.65
CA MET A 139 1.50 13.46 9.18
C MET A 139 0.11 13.21 8.59
N ILE A 140 0.02 13.01 7.28
CA ILE A 140 -1.23 12.71 6.59
C ILE A 140 -1.78 11.35 7.07
N GLY A 141 -0.95 10.31 7.12
CA GLY A 141 -1.33 8.98 7.58
C GLY A 141 -1.89 8.99 8.99
N CYS A 142 -1.17 9.60 9.93
CA CYS A 142 -1.58 9.65 11.34
C CYS A 142 -2.81 10.52 11.61
N ARG A 143 -3.08 11.54 10.76
CA ARG A 143 -4.23 12.45 10.97
C ARG A 143 -5.50 12.05 10.22
N LEU A 144 -5.37 11.45 9.05
CA LEU A 144 -6.50 11.20 8.16
C LEU A 144 -6.93 9.73 8.08
N ALA A 145 -6.10 8.79 8.50
CA ALA A 145 -6.53 7.40 8.60
C ALA A 145 -7.60 7.25 9.70
N ASP A 146 -8.50 6.31 9.49
CA ASP A 146 -9.51 5.96 10.49
C ASP A 146 -8.91 5.08 11.59
N GLU A 147 -7.87 4.30 11.25
CA GLU A 147 -7.11 3.45 12.17
C GLU A 147 -5.62 3.51 11.82
N VAL A 148 -4.76 3.60 12.82
CA VAL A 148 -3.29 3.58 12.69
C VAL A 148 -2.75 2.39 13.49
N ILE A 149 -1.89 1.58 12.83
CA ILE A 149 -1.24 0.39 13.39
C ILE A 149 0.28 0.59 13.42
#